data_6adfc825af96b8df6daf2d3e0eab06c8
#
_entry.id   6adfc825af96b8df6daf2d3e0eab06c8
#
_cell.length_a   1.000
_cell.length_b   1.000
_cell.length_c   1.000
_cell.angle_alpha   90.00
_cell.angle_beta   90.00
_cell.angle_gamma   90.00
#
_symmetry.space_group_name_H-M   'P 1'
#
loop_
_entity.id
_entity.type
_entity.pdbx_description
1 polymer ?
#
loop_
_entity_poly.entity_id
_entity_poly.type
_entity_poly.pdbx_seq_one_letter_code
_entity_poly.pdbx_strand_id
1 'polypeptide(L)'
;MALRIEDYALIGDCKTVALIGRDGSIDWLCWPRFDSAACFAALLGNADNGRWLIAPKDPVLGAERRYRPGTLVLETEFQTATGSAAVIDFMPPADGAHLVRIVVGRSGRVAFQTELAQLRGFAGSGRLK
;
A
#
# COMPACT_ATOMS: atom_id res chain seq x y z
N MET A 1 -14.73 6.49 0.87
CA MET A 1 -14.45 7.86 0.42
C MET A 1 -13.01 7.94 -0.04
N ALA A 2 -12.78 8.47 -1.23
CA ALA A 2 -11.44 8.57 -1.76
C ALA A 2 -10.62 9.61 -0.99
N LEU A 3 -9.35 9.31 -0.72
CA LEU A 3 -8.41 10.28 -0.17
C LEU A 3 -8.07 11.33 -1.24
N ARG A 4 -7.56 12.47 -0.80
CA ARG A 4 -7.03 13.48 -1.72
C ARG A 4 -5.71 12.98 -2.29
N ILE A 5 -5.35 13.47 -3.48
CA ILE A 5 -4.11 13.02 -4.14
C ILE A 5 -2.87 13.29 -3.27
N GLU A 6 -2.89 14.34 -2.48
CA GLU A 6 -1.80 14.69 -1.57
C GLU A 6 -1.66 13.71 -0.39
N ASP A 7 -2.67 12.87 -0.15
CA ASP A 7 -2.62 11.83 0.88
C ASP A 7 -1.95 10.55 0.40
N TYR A 8 -1.56 10.49 -0.87
CA TYR A 8 -0.91 9.33 -1.46
C TYR A 8 0.60 9.51 -1.54
N ALA A 9 1.30 8.42 -1.28
CA ALA A 9 2.74 8.32 -1.48
C ALA A 9 3.01 7.27 -2.55
N LEU A 10 4.11 7.44 -3.27
CA LEU A 10 4.47 6.59 -4.40
C LEU A 10 5.61 5.65 -4.02
N ILE A 11 5.48 4.39 -4.41
CA ILE A 11 6.61 3.44 -4.45
C ILE A 11 6.71 2.89 -5.87
N GLY A 12 7.89 2.41 -6.26
CA GLY A 12 8.08 1.91 -7.61
C GLY A 12 9.37 1.14 -7.78
N ASP A 13 9.46 0.44 -8.92
CA ASP A 13 10.62 -0.36 -9.32
C ASP A 13 11.20 0.07 -10.67
N CYS A 14 10.85 1.25 -11.15
CA CYS A 14 11.19 1.81 -12.47
C CYS A 14 10.41 1.18 -13.64
N LYS A 15 9.59 0.17 -13.40
CA LYS A 15 8.74 -0.46 -14.42
C LYS A 15 7.27 -0.12 -14.20
N THR A 16 6.87 0.04 -12.96
CA THR A 16 5.54 0.48 -12.55
C THR A 16 5.63 1.22 -11.21
N VAL A 17 4.52 1.80 -10.80
CA VAL A 17 4.41 2.48 -9.51
C VAL A 17 3.12 2.09 -8.82
N ALA A 18 3.13 2.16 -7.49
CA ALA A 18 1.93 2.03 -6.68
C ALA A 18 1.71 3.32 -5.90
N LEU A 19 0.46 3.68 -5.68
CA LEU A 19 0.08 4.79 -4.84
C LEU A 19 -0.55 4.26 -3.56
N ILE A 20 0.02 4.64 -2.44
CA ILE A 20 -0.38 4.17 -1.12
C ILE A 20 -0.97 5.33 -0.35
N GLY A 21 -2.23 5.18 0.05
CA GLY A 21 -2.92 6.16 0.86
C GLY A 21 -2.39 6.20 2.29
N ARG A 22 -2.60 7.31 2.95
CA ARG A 22 -2.23 7.52 4.35
C ARG A 22 -2.93 6.52 5.28
N ASP A 23 -4.02 5.93 4.83
CA ASP A 23 -4.79 4.90 5.54
C ASP A 23 -4.21 3.49 5.43
N GLY A 24 -3.13 3.31 4.68
CA GLY A 24 -2.49 2.01 4.49
C GLY A 24 -3.00 1.22 3.29
N SER A 25 -3.82 1.82 2.43
CA SER A 25 -4.39 1.17 1.26
C SER A 25 -3.60 1.49 0.00
N ILE A 26 -3.21 0.48 -0.76
CA ILE A 26 -2.71 0.67 -2.13
C ILE A 26 -3.94 0.80 -3.02
N ASP A 27 -4.15 1.99 -3.56
CA ASP A 27 -5.35 2.34 -4.32
C ASP A 27 -5.08 2.49 -5.82
N TRP A 28 -3.84 2.37 -6.24
CA TRP A 28 -3.46 2.38 -7.64
C TRP A 28 -2.25 1.52 -7.89
N LEU A 29 -2.31 0.67 -8.89
CA LEU A 29 -1.18 -0.14 -9.39
C LEU A 29 -1.53 -0.73 -10.74
N CYS A 30 -0.75 -0.42 -11.77
CA CYS A 30 -0.73 -1.17 -13.03
C CYS A 30 0.34 -2.26 -12.91
N TRP A 31 0.01 -3.49 -13.25
CA TRP A 31 0.86 -4.62 -12.97
C TRP A 31 1.04 -5.50 -14.21
N PRO A 32 2.26 -5.88 -14.60
CA PRO A 32 3.55 -5.58 -13.93
C PRO A 32 4.24 -4.32 -14.43
N ARG A 33 3.65 -3.55 -15.35
CA ARG A 33 4.25 -2.35 -15.95
C ARG A 33 3.27 -1.18 -15.96
N PHE A 34 3.79 0.03 -16.20
CA PHE A 34 2.98 1.24 -16.31
C PHE A 34 1.87 1.13 -17.36
N ASP A 35 2.15 0.43 -18.48
CA ASP A 35 1.21 0.27 -19.58
C ASP A 35 0.34 -0.98 -19.48
N SER A 36 0.45 -1.72 -18.38
CA SER A 36 -0.36 -2.88 -18.11
C SER A 36 -1.72 -2.49 -17.53
N ALA A 37 -2.66 -3.44 -17.53
CA ALA A 37 -3.97 -3.23 -16.91
C ALA A 37 -3.82 -2.93 -15.42
N ALA A 38 -4.71 -2.10 -14.89
CA ALA A 38 -4.72 -1.77 -13.47
C ALA A 38 -5.19 -2.97 -12.64
N CYS A 39 -4.36 -3.37 -11.68
CA CYS A 39 -4.70 -4.37 -10.68
C CYS A 39 -5.51 -3.75 -9.55
N PHE A 40 -5.14 -2.54 -9.13
CA PHE A 40 -5.85 -1.74 -8.14
C PHE A 40 -6.17 -0.38 -8.73
N ALA A 41 -7.40 0.06 -8.57
CA ALA A 41 -7.85 1.34 -9.10
C ALA A 41 -8.90 2.01 -8.19
N ALA A 42 -8.85 1.76 -6.88
CA ALA A 42 -9.75 2.39 -5.91
C ALA A 42 -9.63 3.92 -5.92
N LEU A 43 -8.48 4.45 -6.36
CA LEU A 43 -8.26 5.89 -6.55
C LEU A 43 -9.32 6.52 -7.47
N LEU A 44 -9.81 5.77 -8.46
CA LEU A 44 -10.78 6.27 -9.45
C LEU A 44 -12.23 6.18 -8.98
N GLY A 45 -12.48 5.61 -7.80
CA GLY A 45 -13.85 5.43 -7.32
C GLY A 45 -13.87 5.01 -5.86
N ASN A 46 -13.97 3.72 -5.62
CA ASN A 46 -14.04 3.16 -4.28
C ASN A 46 -13.35 1.79 -4.22
N ALA A 47 -13.46 1.12 -3.07
CA ALA A 47 -12.80 -0.17 -2.83
C ALA A 47 -13.21 -1.26 -3.82
N ASP A 48 -14.38 -1.17 -4.46
CA ASP A 48 -14.81 -2.13 -5.48
C ASP A 48 -13.94 -2.09 -6.72
N ASN A 49 -13.22 -1.00 -6.94
CA ASN A 49 -12.27 -0.88 -8.04
C ASN A 49 -10.94 -1.57 -7.76
N GLY A 50 -10.81 -2.20 -6.60
CA GLY A 50 -9.62 -2.95 -6.21
C GLY A 50 -8.65 -2.15 -5.36
N ARG A 51 -8.20 -2.77 -4.26
CA ARG A 51 -7.21 -2.17 -3.36
C ARG A 51 -6.52 -3.25 -2.53
N TRP A 52 -5.42 -2.88 -1.93
CA TRP A 52 -4.77 -3.71 -0.90
C TRP A 52 -4.56 -2.89 0.35
N LEU A 53 -5.43 -3.10 1.33
CA LEU A 53 -5.37 -2.44 2.62
C LEU A 53 -4.56 -3.28 3.61
N ILE A 54 -3.64 -2.64 4.32
CA ILE A 54 -3.03 -3.15 5.55
C ILE A 54 -3.06 -2.00 6.55
N ALA A 55 -3.86 -2.13 7.59
CA ALA A 55 -4.07 -1.05 8.56
C ALA A 55 -4.48 -1.61 9.92
N PRO A 56 -4.28 -0.84 10.99
CA PRO A 56 -4.80 -1.23 12.30
C PRO A 56 -6.32 -1.36 12.29
N LYS A 57 -6.84 -2.32 13.05
CA LYS A 57 -8.29 -2.47 13.25
C LYS A 57 -8.85 -1.38 14.14
N ASP A 58 -8.08 -0.98 15.15
CA ASP A 58 -8.51 0.04 16.10
C ASP A 58 -8.34 1.44 15.51
N PRO A 59 -9.04 2.44 16.04
CA PRO A 59 -8.87 3.80 15.57
C PRO A 59 -7.42 4.26 15.64
N VAL A 60 -6.95 4.87 14.56
CA VAL A 60 -5.59 5.40 14.46
C VAL A 60 -5.57 6.79 15.07
N LEU A 61 -4.75 6.98 16.10
CA LEU A 61 -4.61 8.26 16.78
C LEU A 61 -3.65 9.19 16.04
N GLY A 62 -2.71 8.61 15.28
CA GLY A 62 -1.77 9.36 14.48
C GLY A 62 -1.06 8.45 13.50
N ALA A 63 -0.66 9.01 12.37
CA ALA A 63 0.11 8.29 11.36
C ALA A 63 1.18 9.21 10.79
N GLU A 64 2.41 8.73 10.76
CA GLU A 64 3.55 9.44 10.18
C GLU A 64 4.16 8.61 9.06
N ARG A 65 4.49 9.26 7.95
CA ARG A 65 5.11 8.59 6.81
C ARG A 65 6.43 9.25 6.46
N ARG A 66 7.38 8.41 6.07
CA ARG A 66 8.66 8.87 5.57
C ARG A 66 9.24 7.83 4.62
N TYR A 67 10.06 8.29 3.70
CA TYR A 67 10.92 7.41 2.91
C TYR A 67 12.22 7.20 3.67
N ARG A 68 12.78 5.99 3.58
CA ARG A 68 14.15 5.77 4.03
C ARG A 68 15.10 6.58 3.13
N PRO A 69 16.13 7.23 3.71
CA PRO A 69 16.99 8.11 2.93
C PRO A 69 17.54 7.47 1.67
N GLY A 70 17.43 8.17 0.53
CA GLY A 70 17.92 7.71 -0.75
C GLY A 70 17.16 6.58 -1.42
N THR A 71 15.94 6.28 -0.94
CA THR A 71 15.15 5.15 -1.45
C THR A 71 13.69 5.51 -1.67
N LEU A 72 12.95 4.61 -2.35
CA LEU A 72 11.48 4.63 -2.41
C LEU A 72 10.88 3.60 -1.44
N VAL A 73 11.60 3.25 -0.39
CA VAL A 73 11.05 2.43 0.70
C VAL A 73 10.25 3.33 1.62
N LEU A 74 8.94 3.15 1.61
CA LEU A 74 8.01 3.97 2.39
C LEU A 74 7.74 3.31 3.73
N GLU A 75 7.91 4.05 4.81
CA GLU A 75 7.57 3.60 6.15
C GLU A 75 6.41 4.42 6.68
N THR A 76 5.32 3.75 7.03
CA THR A 76 4.15 4.38 7.65
C THR A 76 4.02 3.87 9.07
N GLU A 77 4.14 4.75 10.05
CA GLU A 77 3.97 4.38 11.44
C GLU A 77 2.59 4.79 11.92
N PHE A 78 1.85 3.81 12.45
CA PHE A 78 0.52 4.02 13.02
C PHE A 78 0.58 3.96 14.53
N GLN A 79 -0.12 4.89 15.17
CA GLN A 79 -0.27 4.91 16.62
C GLN A 79 -1.72 4.67 16.98
N THR A 80 -1.95 3.75 17.92
CA THR A 80 -3.27 3.44 18.45
C THR A 80 -3.25 3.53 19.97
N ALA A 81 -4.41 3.40 20.61
CA ALA A 81 -4.49 3.44 22.05
C ALA A 81 -3.72 2.31 22.75
N THR A 82 -3.46 1.20 22.05
CA THR A 82 -2.82 0.00 22.63
C THR A 82 -1.36 -0.18 22.22
N GLY A 83 -0.86 0.61 21.28
CA GLY A 83 0.51 0.51 20.86
C GLY A 83 0.78 1.19 19.52
N SER A 84 1.96 0.94 18.98
CA SER A 84 2.34 1.46 17.67
C SER A 84 2.98 0.38 16.82
N ALA A 85 2.82 0.51 15.50
CA ALA A 85 3.37 -0.42 14.54
C ALA A 85 3.63 0.30 13.21
N ALA A 86 4.53 -0.23 12.41
CA ALA A 86 4.86 0.35 11.12
C ALA A 86 4.54 -0.63 9.99
N VAL A 87 4.16 -0.09 8.84
CA VAL A 87 4.07 -0.83 7.58
C VAL A 87 5.17 -0.31 6.68
N ILE A 88 6.01 -1.21 6.20
CA ILE A 88 7.11 -0.88 5.30
C ILE A 88 6.76 -1.40 3.91
N ASP A 89 6.66 -0.50 2.96
CA ASP A 89 6.20 -0.79 1.60
C ASP A 89 7.30 -0.47 0.59
N PHE A 90 7.58 -1.40 -0.30
CA PHE A 90 8.53 -1.16 -1.38
C PHE A 90 8.35 -2.14 -2.53
N MET A 91 8.91 -1.76 -3.67
CA MET A 91 8.97 -2.60 -4.86
C MET A 91 10.45 -2.81 -5.21
N PRO A 92 11.04 -3.99 -4.89
CA PRO A 92 12.46 -4.20 -5.15
C PRO A 92 12.75 -4.27 -6.65
N PRO A 93 13.88 -3.69 -7.11
CA PRO A 93 14.33 -3.86 -8.47
C PRO A 93 14.80 -5.31 -8.65
N ALA A 94 14.10 -6.06 -9.49
CA ALA A 94 14.38 -7.48 -9.72
C ALA A 94 13.83 -7.90 -11.07
N ASP A 95 14.17 -9.11 -11.50
CA ASP A 95 13.51 -9.71 -12.64
C ASP A 95 12.06 -10.00 -12.26
N GLY A 96 11.12 -9.45 -13.03
CA GLY A 96 9.70 -9.49 -12.70
C GLY A 96 9.33 -8.38 -11.71
N ALA A 97 8.05 -8.28 -11.42
CA ALA A 97 7.51 -7.26 -10.55
C ALA A 97 7.19 -7.87 -9.18
N HIS A 98 7.66 -7.22 -8.13
CA HIS A 98 7.42 -7.62 -6.74
C HIS A 98 6.94 -6.44 -5.93
N LEU A 99 5.91 -6.65 -5.14
CA LEU A 99 5.38 -5.67 -4.20
C LEU A 99 5.46 -6.28 -2.80
N VAL A 100 6.20 -5.63 -1.90
CA VAL A 100 6.45 -6.14 -0.55
C VAL A 100 5.88 -5.18 0.48
N ARG A 101 5.12 -5.73 1.41
CA ARG A 101 4.58 -4.99 2.55
C ARG A 101 4.91 -5.75 3.83
N ILE A 102 5.61 -5.09 4.74
CA ILE A 102 6.07 -5.70 6.00
C ILE A 102 5.44 -4.95 7.16
N VAL A 103 4.81 -5.69 8.08
CA VAL A 103 4.27 -5.12 9.31
C VAL A 103 5.27 -5.36 10.45
N VAL A 104 5.66 -4.29 11.12
CA VAL A 104 6.64 -4.33 12.21
C VAL A 104 6.02 -3.73 13.47
N GLY A 105 5.98 -4.53 14.54
CA GLY A 105 5.56 -4.02 15.85
C GLY A 105 6.62 -3.08 16.44
N ARG A 106 6.19 -1.96 16.98
CA ARG A 106 7.08 -0.97 17.62
C ARG A 106 6.91 -0.97 19.13
N SER A 107 5.68 -0.81 19.62
CA SER A 107 5.39 -0.81 21.04
C SER A 107 3.99 -1.36 21.29
N GLY A 108 3.80 -1.97 22.46
CA GLY A 108 2.50 -2.50 22.84
C GLY A 108 2.00 -3.58 21.90
N ARG A 109 0.70 -3.55 21.63
CA ARG A 109 0.03 -4.55 20.82
C ARG A 109 -0.96 -3.87 19.87
N VAL A 110 -0.85 -4.14 18.57
CA VAL A 110 -1.72 -3.57 17.55
C VAL A 110 -2.27 -4.69 16.69
N ALA A 111 -3.58 -4.81 16.62
CA ALA A 111 -4.25 -5.74 15.71
C ALA A 111 -4.38 -5.09 14.34
N PHE A 112 -3.99 -5.82 13.30
CA PHE A 112 -4.07 -5.35 11.91
C PHE A 112 -5.17 -6.08 11.16
N GLN A 113 -5.70 -5.41 10.15
CA GLN A 113 -6.58 -6.01 9.15
C GLN A 113 -5.92 -5.92 7.78
N THR A 114 -6.19 -6.92 6.96
CA THR A 114 -5.74 -6.99 5.58
C THR A 114 -6.92 -7.25 4.68
N GLU A 115 -7.04 -6.46 3.61
CA GLU A 115 -8.06 -6.64 2.59
C GLU A 115 -7.39 -6.53 1.24
N LEU A 116 -7.41 -7.60 0.46
CA LEU A 116 -6.84 -7.64 -0.88
C LEU A 116 -7.94 -7.97 -1.87
N ALA A 117 -8.25 -7.02 -2.73
CA ALA A 117 -9.22 -7.18 -3.80
C ALA A 117 -8.64 -6.60 -5.09
N GLN A 118 -8.59 -7.40 -6.14
CA GLN A 118 -8.17 -6.94 -7.45
C GLN A 118 -9.32 -6.26 -8.17
N LEU A 119 -8.99 -5.37 -9.11
CA LEU A 119 -9.99 -4.77 -9.98
C LEU A 119 -10.76 -5.87 -10.70
N ARG A 120 -12.07 -5.77 -10.67
CA ARG A 120 -12.95 -6.71 -11.33
C ARG A 120 -12.63 -6.78 -12.82
N GLY A 121 -12.39 -7.98 -13.34
CA GLY A 121 -11.98 -8.18 -14.72
C GLY A 121 -10.48 -8.10 -14.96
N PHE A 122 -9.67 -7.91 -13.91
CA PHE A 122 -8.21 -7.91 -14.04
C PHE A 122 -7.75 -9.31 -14.47
N ALA A 123 -7.04 -9.37 -15.60
CA ALA A 123 -6.54 -10.61 -16.20
C ALA A 123 -5.01 -10.61 -16.34
N GLY A 124 -4.32 -9.97 -15.40
CA GLY A 124 -2.87 -9.93 -15.40
C GLY A 124 -2.24 -11.28 -15.08
N SER A 125 -1.07 -11.54 -15.64
CA SER A 125 -0.34 -12.78 -15.44
C SER A 125 0.45 -12.84 -14.13
N GLY A 126 0.48 -11.76 -13.36
CA GLY A 126 1.21 -11.68 -12.11
C GLY A 126 0.37 -12.10 -10.91
N ARG A 127 1.05 -12.69 -9.92
CA ARG A 127 0.46 -12.90 -8.60
C ARG A 127 0.95 -11.83 -7.65
N LEU A 128 0.04 -11.28 -6.87
CA LEU A 128 0.40 -10.44 -5.75
C LEU A 128 0.81 -11.34 -4.57
N LYS A 129 1.94 -11.05 -4.00
CA LYS A 129 2.45 -11.80 -2.85
C LYS A 129 2.54 -10.92 -1.62
#